data_68bcf449555384075af6368d3dc63da7
#
_entry.id   68bcf449555384075af6368d3dc63da7
#
_cell.length_a   1.000
_cell.length_b   1.000
_cell.length_c   1.000
_cell.angle_alpha   90.00
_cell.angle_beta   90.00
_cell.angle_gamma   90.00
#
_symmetry.space_group_name_H-M   'P 1'
#
loop_
_entity.id
_entity.type
_entity.pdbx_description
1 polymer ?
#
loop_
_entity_poly.entity_id
_entity_poly.type
_entity_poly.pdbx_seq_one_letter_code
_entity_poly.pdbx_strand_id
1 'polypeptide(L)'
;MGIRFARALTGKGPIAADIDDGRLAAAQNAGAVATYNTRDETAANRLMVETGGGVFAAVDFVGSEKSFAFANGIVRKGGKIIVVGLFGGSMSMPLPMFPLRALSIAGSFVGSLAEAAEMMRLVRGGMIDPIPLEKRPLSRAGTTLDDLRAGRVTGRVVLTPD
;
A
#
# COMPACT_ATOMS: atom_id res chain seq x y z
N MET A 1 2.71 -6.20 3.92
CA MET A 1 1.56 -7.12 4.25
C MET A 1 0.46 -7.06 3.21
N GLY A 2 -0.10 -5.89 2.83
CA GLY A 2 -1.21 -5.79 1.87
C GLY A 2 -1.02 -6.60 0.58
N ILE A 3 0.18 -6.59 0.00
CA ILE A 3 0.51 -7.37 -1.21
C ILE A 3 0.32 -8.87 -0.98
N ARG A 4 0.81 -9.39 0.14
CA ARG A 4 0.72 -10.82 0.49
C ARG A 4 -0.72 -11.24 0.72
N PHE A 5 -1.51 -10.41 1.43
CA PHE A 5 -2.94 -10.65 1.62
C PHE A 5 -3.71 -10.59 0.29
N ALA A 6 -3.46 -9.58 -0.54
CA ALA A 6 -4.12 -9.48 -1.84
C ALA A 6 -3.85 -10.73 -2.70
N ARG A 7 -2.59 -11.19 -2.74
CA ARG A 7 -2.22 -12.42 -3.46
C ARG A 7 -2.91 -13.66 -2.88
N ALA A 8 -2.89 -13.82 -1.56
CA ALA A 8 -3.51 -14.98 -0.90
C ALA A 8 -5.02 -15.06 -1.13
N LEU A 9 -5.70 -13.91 -1.09
CA LEU A 9 -7.16 -13.85 -1.22
C LEU A 9 -7.65 -13.89 -2.68
N THR A 10 -6.86 -13.40 -3.63
CA THR A 10 -7.31 -13.28 -5.04
C THR A 10 -6.61 -14.26 -5.98
N GLY A 11 -5.57 -14.95 -5.53
CA GLY A 11 -4.70 -15.78 -6.37
C GLY A 11 -3.82 -14.98 -7.33
N LYS A 12 -3.94 -13.65 -7.35
CA LYS A 12 -3.18 -12.75 -8.23
C LYS A 12 -2.42 -11.72 -7.41
N GLY A 13 -1.18 -11.43 -7.80
CA GLY A 13 -0.41 -10.35 -7.19
C GLY A 13 -0.99 -8.98 -7.59
N PRO A 14 -1.02 -8.00 -6.67
CA PRO A 14 -1.36 -6.64 -7.01
C PRO A 14 -0.19 -5.92 -7.69
N ILE A 15 -0.49 -4.79 -8.32
CA ILE A 15 0.51 -3.79 -8.72
C ILE A 15 0.90 -2.99 -7.48
N ALA A 16 2.18 -2.69 -7.32
CA ALA A 16 2.68 -1.85 -6.24
C ALA A 16 3.26 -0.54 -6.78
N ALA A 17 3.02 0.55 -6.07
CA ALA A 17 3.57 1.86 -6.36
C ALA A 17 4.18 2.47 -5.09
N ASP A 18 5.39 2.99 -5.18
CA ASP A 18 6.11 3.67 -4.08
C ASP A 18 7.10 4.68 -4.69
N ILE A 19 7.64 5.56 -3.86
CA ILE A 19 8.69 6.51 -4.22
C ILE A 19 10.10 5.93 -4.07
N ASP A 20 10.25 4.76 -3.46
CA ASP A 20 11.52 4.15 -3.07
C ASP A 20 11.74 2.81 -3.78
N ASP A 21 12.83 2.71 -4.54
CA ASP A 21 13.13 1.52 -5.34
C ASP A 21 13.42 0.29 -4.48
N GLY A 22 14.00 0.47 -3.28
CA GLY A 22 14.22 -0.63 -2.34
C GLY A 22 12.89 -1.23 -1.85
N ARG A 23 11.89 -0.37 -1.58
CA ARG A 23 10.52 -0.82 -1.24
C ARG A 23 9.82 -1.45 -2.42
N LEU A 24 10.04 -0.97 -3.64
CA LEU A 24 9.51 -1.59 -4.85
C LEU A 24 10.11 -2.98 -5.08
N ALA A 25 11.42 -3.15 -4.87
CA ALA A 25 12.04 -4.48 -4.92
C ALA A 25 11.47 -5.42 -3.84
N ALA A 26 11.27 -4.92 -2.61
CA ALA A 26 10.62 -5.68 -1.54
C ALA A 26 9.15 -6.03 -1.88
N ALA A 27 8.45 -5.16 -2.60
CA ALA A 27 7.09 -5.40 -3.08
C ALA A 27 7.04 -6.53 -4.13
N GLN A 28 7.98 -6.56 -5.07
CA GLN A 28 8.13 -7.67 -6.02
C GLN A 28 8.38 -9.00 -5.31
N ASN A 29 9.32 -9.02 -4.36
CA ASN A 29 9.61 -10.20 -3.54
C ASN A 29 8.39 -10.66 -2.71
N ALA A 30 7.51 -9.73 -2.34
CA ALA A 30 6.25 -10.03 -1.65
C ALA A 30 5.13 -10.53 -2.59
N GLY A 31 5.37 -10.53 -3.91
CA GLY A 31 4.44 -11.06 -4.92
C GLY A 31 3.65 -10.00 -5.68
N ALA A 32 4.10 -8.74 -5.73
CA ALA A 32 3.58 -7.77 -6.68
C ALA A 32 3.92 -8.21 -8.12
N VAL A 33 2.96 -8.09 -9.04
CA VAL A 33 3.13 -8.49 -10.44
C VAL A 33 3.82 -7.41 -11.28
N ALA A 34 3.74 -6.17 -10.84
CA ALA A 34 4.42 -5.01 -11.44
C ALA A 34 4.68 -3.96 -10.36
N THR A 35 5.69 -3.12 -10.59
CA THR A 35 6.05 -2.04 -9.68
C THR A 35 6.26 -0.73 -10.44
N TYR A 36 5.85 0.39 -9.84
CA TYR A 36 5.98 1.72 -10.42
C TYR A 36 6.55 2.69 -9.40
N ASN A 37 7.66 3.33 -9.75
CA ASN A 37 8.20 4.43 -8.96
C ASN A 37 7.41 5.70 -9.27
N THR A 38 6.70 6.24 -8.27
CA THR A 38 5.82 7.41 -8.46
C THR A 38 6.58 8.75 -8.51
N ARG A 39 7.92 8.75 -8.39
CA ARG A 39 8.76 9.90 -8.73
C ARG A 39 8.94 10.06 -10.24
N ASP A 40 8.73 8.98 -11.00
CA ASP A 40 8.70 9.03 -12.45
C ASP A 40 7.35 9.60 -12.90
N GLU A 41 7.36 10.79 -13.45
CA GLU A 41 6.14 11.47 -13.92
C GLU A 41 5.38 10.69 -14.99
N THR A 42 6.03 9.77 -15.67
CA THR A 42 5.42 8.89 -16.67
C THR A 42 4.77 7.65 -16.08
N ALA A 43 5.00 7.33 -14.79
CA ALA A 43 4.57 6.09 -14.16
C ALA A 43 3.06 5.85 -14.26
N ALA A 44 2.24 6.88 -14.04
CA ALA A 44 0.79 6.76 -14.16
C ALA A 44 0.35 6.43 -15.60
N ASN A 45 0.93 7.12 -16.59
CA ASN A 45 0.61 6.88 -18.00
C ASN A 45 1.05 5.48 -18.44
N ARG A 46 2.24 5.04 -18.05
CA ARG A 46 2.72 3.67 -18.33
C ARG A 46 1.76 2.64 -17.74
N LEU A 47 1.39 2.79 -16.47
CA LEU A 47 0.45 1.88 -15.83
C LEU A 47 -0.89 1.84 -16.57
N MET A 48 -1.43 2.99 -16.97
CA MET A 48 -2.66 3.07 -17.74
C MET A 48 -2.58 2.30 -19.07
N VAL A 49 -1.47 2.45 -19.80
CA VAL A 49 -1.24 1.73 -21.07
C VAL A 49 -1.08 0.23 -20.84
N GLU A 50 -0.22 -0.17 -19.91
CA GLU A 50 0.10 -1.57 -19.63
C GLU A 50 -1.08 -2.36 -19.07
N THR A 51 -2.01 -1.68 -18.38
CA THR A 51 -3.23 -2.30 -17.84
C THR A 51 -4.44 -2.20 -18.77
N GLY A 52 -4.30 -1.59 -19.93
CA GLY A 52 -5.42 -1.40 -20.87
C GLY A 52 -6.50 -0.45 -20.35
N GLY A 53 -6.11 0.62 -19.68
CA GLY A 53 -7.02 1.67 -19.22
C GLY A 53 -7.14 1.83 -17.70
N GLY A 54 -6.19 1.29 -16.94
CA GLY A 54 -6.07 1.49 -15.51
C GLY A 54 -6.58 0.34 -14.64
N VAL A 55 -6.47 0.52 -13.34
CA VAL A 55 -6.85 -0.48 -12.34
C VAL A 55 -8.29 -0.29 -11.87
N PHE A 56 -8.95 -1.37 -11.48
CA PHE A 56 -10.30 -1.29 -10.91
C PHE A 56 -10.30 -0.70 -9.49
N ALA A 57 -9.27 -0.99 -8.71
CA ALA A 57 -9.17 -0.49 -7.35
C ALA A 57 -7.73 -0.07 -7.03
N ALA A 58 -7.59 1.03 -6.31
CA ALA A 58 -6.34 1.47 -5.70
C ALA A 58 -6.52 1.57 -4.18
N VAL A 59 -5.57 1.02 -3.43
CA VAL A 59 -5.52 1.13 -1.96
C VAL A 59 -4.34 2.01 -1.59
N ASP A 60 -4.63 3.18 -1.05
CA ASP A 60 -3.61 4.15 -0.64
C ASP A 60 -3.27 3.98 0.84
N PHE A 61 -2.13 3.36 1.12
CA PHE A 61 -1.60 3.16 2.47
C PHE A 61 -0.79 4.36 2.99
N VAL A 62 -0.58 5.39 2.17
CA VAL A 62 0.13 6.62 2.58
C VAL A 62 -0.88 7.67 3.04
N GLY A 63 -1.91 7.93 2.26
CA GLY A 63 -2.91 8.95 2.56
C GLY A 63 -2.34 10.36 2.47
N SER A 64 -1.59 10.66 1.43
CA SER A 64 -1.06 11.98 1.11
C SER A 64 -1.70 12.52 -0.16
N GLU A 65 -1.60 13.84 -0.37
CA GLU A 65 -2.06 14.47 -1.60
C GLU A 65 -1.43 13.84 -2.86
N LYS A 66 -0.12 13.57 -2.82
CA LYS A 66 0.60 12.97 -3.95
C LYS A 66 0.20 11.52 -4.20
N SER A 67 0.07 10.69 -3.17
CA SER A 67 -0.34 9.30 -3.33
C SER A 67 -1.77 9.19 -3.81
N PHE A 68 -2.66 10.05 -3.31
CA PHE A 68 -4.03 10.11 -3.78
C PHE A 68 -4.11 10.59 -5.25
N ALA A 69 -3.35 11.61 -5.64
CA ALA A 69 -3.30 12.08 -7.02
C ALA A 69 -2.86 10.98 -7.98
N PHE A 70 -1.82 10.20 -7.60
CA PHE A 70 -1.39 9.04 -8.37
C PHE A 70 -2.52 7.99 -8.48
N ALA A 71 -3.12 7.61 -7.34
CA ALA A 71 -4.23 6.65 -7.31
C ALA A 71 -5.40 7.10 -8.21
N ASN A 72 -5.77 8.39 -8.14
CA ASN A 72 -6.82 8.96 -8.98
C ASN A 72 -6.47 8.95 -10.47
N GLY A 73 -5.18 9.11 -10.81
CA GLY A 73 -4.69 9.07 -12.20
C GLY A 73 -4.73 7.69 -12.84
N ILE A 74 -4.67 6.62 -12.03
CA ILE A 74 -4.57 5.24 -12.54
C ILE A 74 -5.86 4.42 -12.40
N VAL A 75 -6.84 4.89 -11.65
CA VAL A 75 -8.12 4.18 -11.49
C VAL A 75 -9.01 4.42 -12.70
N ARG A 76 -9.49 3.32 -13.32
CA ARG A 76 -10.37 3.36 -14.48
C ARG A 76 -11.78 3.84 -14.14
N LYS A 77 -12.58 4.13 -15.16
CA LYS A 77 -14.01 4.39 -15.00
C LYS A 77 -14.72 3.22 -14.31
N GLY A 78 -15.59 3.53 -13.36
CA GLY A 78 -16.29 2.54 -12.52
C GLY A 78 -15.41 1.98 -11.38
N GLY A 79 -14.18 2.48 -11.23
CA GLY A 79 -13.26 1.99 -10.21
C GLY A 79 -13.41 2.68 -8.85
N LYS A 80 -12.57 2.29 -7.91
CA LYS A 80 -12.61 2.80 -6.54
C LYS A 80 -11.22 3.10 -5.97
N ILE A 81 -11.16 4.11 -5.12
CA ILE A 81 -9.98 4.46 -4.33
C ILE A 81 -10.31 4.23 -2.86
N ILE A 82 -9.46 3.50 -2.16
CA ILE A 82 -9.60 3.24 -0.73
C ILE A 82 -8.42 3.89 -0.01
N VAL A 83 -8.70 4.89 0.82
CA VAL A 83 -7.68 5.59 1.60
C VAL A 83 -7.58 4.96 2.98
N VAL A 84 -6.41 4.44 3.31
CA VAL A 84 -6.07 3.78 4.59
C VAL A 84 -5.05 4.61 5.36
N GLY A 85 -4.10 5.22 4.64
CA GLY A 85 -3.02 6.01 5.23
C GLY A 85 -3.50 7.31 5.86
N LEU A 86 -2.77 7.79 6.86
CA LEU A 86 -3.08 8.99 7.65
C LEU A 86 -1.93 10.02 7.60
N PHE A 87 -1.16 10.05 6.51
CA PHE A 87 -0.04 10.98 6.40
C PHE A 87 -0.49 12.44 6.47
N GLY A 88 -1.64 12.75 5.85
CA GLY A 88 -2.24 14.06 5.86
C GLY A 88 -2.16 14.79 4.51
N GLY A 89 -2.79 15.95 4.47
CA GLY A 89 -2.98 16.75 3.26
C GLY A 89 -4.45 16.94 2.91
N SER A 90 -4.71 17.56 1.78
CA SER A 90 -6.05 17.79 1.26
C SER A 90 -6.10 17.52 -0.24
N MET A 91 -7.28 17.27 -0.75
CA MET A 91 -7.51 17.19 -2.19
C MET A 91 -8.65 18.12 -2.61
N SER A 92 -8.55 18.67 -3.79
CA SER A 92 -9.66 19.32 -4.47
C SER A 92 -10.03 18.54 -5.72
N MET A 93 -11.28 18.17 -5.87
CA MET A 93 -11.77 17.43 -7.03
C MET A 93 -13.08 18.04 -7.53
N PRO A 94 -13.20 18.36 -8.82
CA PRO A 94 -14.45 18.83 -9.39
C PRO A 94 -15.56 17.78 -9.24
N LEU A 95 -16.70 18.14 -8.68
CA LEU A 95 -17.83 17.23 -8.44
C LEU A 95 -18.29 16.47 -9.69
N PRO A 96 -18.33 17.07 -10.91
CA PRO A 96 -18.71 16.34 -12.11
C PRO A 96 -17.85 15.11 -12.44
N MET A 97 -16.60 15.07 -11.90
CA MET A 97 -15.73 13.91 -12.13
C MET A 97 -16.25 12.62 -11.49
N PHE A 98 -17.03 12.70 -10.42
CA PHE A 98 -17.61 11.52 -9.78
C PHE A 98 -18.60 10.79 -10.69
N PRO A 99 -19.68 11.43 -11.20
CA PRO A 99 -20.60 10.75 -12.09
C PRO A 99 -19.98 10.44 -13.46
N LEU A 100 -19.16 11.32 -14.04
CA LEU A 100 -18.53 11.09 -15.36
C LEU A 100 -17.59 9.87 -15.34
N ARG A 101 -16.89 9.65 -14.25
CA ARG A 101 -15.99 8.50 -14.06
C ARG A 101 -16.65 7.35 -13.32
N ALA A 102 -17.87 7.50 -12.79
CA ALA A 102 -18.50 6.56 -11.86
C ALA A 102 -17.53 6.14 -10.75
N LEU A 103 -16.79 7.12 -10.20
CA LEU A 103 -15.72 6.89 -9.25
C LEU A 103 -16.27 6.76 -7.82
N SER A 104 -15.75 5.79 -7.08
CA SER A 104 -16.00 5.63 -5.64
C SER A 104 -14.73 5.94 -4.86
N ILE A 105 -14.85 6.74 -3.79
CA ILE A 105 -13.78 6.97 -2.83
C ILE A 105 -14.28 6.58 -1.46
N ALA A 106 -13.51 5.78 -0.73
CA ALA A 106 -13.87 5.31 0.60
C ALA A 106 -12.65 5.36 1.53
N GLY A 107 -12.88 5.65 2.80
CA GLY A 107 -11.91 5.46 3.86
C GLY A 107 -11.99 4.04 4.42
N SER A 108 -10.86 3.55 4.93
CA SER A 108 -10.80 2.32 5.72
C SER A 108 -9.90 2.57 6.93
N PHE A 109 -10.44 2.36 8.12
CA PHE A 109 -9.73 2.59 9.36
C PHE A 109 -9.76 1.33 10.23
N VAL A 110 -8.57 0.83 10.56
CA VAL A 110 -8.34 -0.39 11.34
C VAL A 110 -9.18 -1.58 10.82
N GLY A 111 -9.75 -2.37 11.69
CA GLY A 111 -10.60 -3.51 11.36
C GLY A 111 -11.37 -4.01 12.57
N SER A 112 -12.31 -4.90 12.37
CA SER A 112 -13.09 -5.58 13.39
C SER A 112 -12.31 -6.76 13.99
N LEU A 113 -12.78 -7.26 15.15
CA LEU A 113 -12.24 -8.48 15.75
C LEU A 113 -12.40 -9.69 14.82
N ALA A 114 -13.49 -9.77 14.08
CA ALA A 114 -13.73 -10.85 13.12
C ALA A 114 -12.71 -10.85 11.99
N GLU A 115 -12.40 -9.68 11.41
CA GLU A 115 -11.37 -9.53 10.37
C GLU A 115 -9.98 -9.85 10.92
N ALA A 116 -9.66 -9.44 12.15
CA ALA A 116 -8.41 -9.79 12.81
C ALA A 116 -8.28 -11.30 13.02
N ALA A 117 -9.35 -11.97 13.45
CA ALA A 117 -9.38 -13.43 13.62
C ALA A 117 -9.18 -14.16 12.28
N GLU A 118 -9.85 -13.70 11.21
CA GLU A 118 -9.68 -14.26 9.87
C GLU A 118 -8.26 -14.05 9.34
N MET A 119 -7.69 -12.86 9.51
CA MET A 119 -6.31 -12.57 9.18
C MET A 119 -5.35 -13.54 9.89
N MET A 120 -5.55 -13.77 11.19
CA MET A 120 -4.73 -14.70 11.97
C MET A 120 -4.91 -16.15 11.54
N ARG A 121 -6.12 -16.54 11.11
CA ARG A 121 -6.37 -17.88 10.54
C ARG A 121 -5.56 -18.10 9.26
N LEU A 122 -5.52 -17.12 8.36
CA LEU A 122 -4.72 -17.18 7.11
C LEU A 122 -3.22 -17.29 7.40
N VAL A 123 -2.73 -16.50 8.36
CA VAL A 123 -1.31 -16.52 8.76
C VAL A 123 -0.94 -17.87 9.39
N ARG A 124 -1.74 -18.38 10.34
CA ARG A 124 -1.50 -19.68 10.99
C ARG A 124 -1.63 -20.85 10.04
N GLY A 125 -2.48 -20.73 9.03
CA GLY A 125 -2.62 -21.71 7.96
C GLY A 125 -1.47 -21.70 6.93
N GLY A 126 -0.45 -20.87 7.12
CA GLY A 126 0.71 -20.80 6.22
C GLY A 126 0.41 -20.17 4.86
N MET A 127 -0.75 -19.54 4.69
CA MET A 127 -1.11 -18.88 3.42
C MET A 127 -0.41 -17.55 3.22
N ILE A 128 0.17 -17.00 4.27
CA ILE A 128 0.80 -15.67 4.26
C ILE A 128 2.13 -15.74 4.98
N ASP A 129 3.20 -15.54 4.22
CA ASP A 129 4.54 -15.44 4.81
C ASP A 129 4.67 -14.23 5.72
N PRO A 130 5.44 -14.33 6.82
CA PRO A 130 5.71 -13.19 7.68
C PRO A 130 6.50 -12.12 6.93
N ILE A 131 6.30 -10.86 7.32
CA ILE A 131 7.18 -9.77 6.87
C ILE A 131 8.55 -9.89 7.55
N PRO A 132 9.62 -9.31 6.97
CA PRO A 132 10.90 -9.23 7.63
C PRO A 132 10.79 -8.60 9.03
N LEU A 133 11.35 -9.27 10.02
CA LEU A 133 11.41 -8.82 11.42
C LEU A 133 12.87 -8.67 11.85
N GLU A 134 13.18 -7.50 12.39
CA GLU A 134 14.45 -7.23 13.04
C GLU A 134 14.20 -7.06 14.56
N LYS A 135 14.94 -7.77 15.39
CA LYS A 135 14.90 -7.59 16.85
C LYS A 135 16.00 -6.65 17.27
N ARG A 136 15.68 -5.67 18.10
CA ARG A 136 16.64 -4.75 18.71
C ARG A 136 16.38 -4.65 20.21
N PRO A 137 17.41 -4.46 21.04
CA PRO A 137 17.22 -4.23 22.47
C PRO A 137 16.46 -2.92 22.72
N LEU A 138 15.71 -2.87 23.82
CA LEU A 138 14.89 -1.70 24.18
C LEU A 138 15.74 -0.43 24.37
N SER A 139 16.96 -0.57 24.84
CA SER A 139 17.95 0.51 24.94
C SER A 139 18.23 1.22 23.61
N ARG A 140 17.95 0.58 22.46
CA ARG A 140 18.08 1.18 21.12
C ARG A 140 16.78 1.82 20.58
N ALA A 141 15.78 2.05 21.42
CA ALA A 141 14.51 2.61 20.97
C ALA A 141 14.67 3.97 20.26
N GLY A 142 15.47 4.89 20.82
CA GLY A 142 15.72 6.21 20.23
C GLY A 142 16.30 6.12 18.82
N THR A 143 17.41 5.37 18.64
CA THR A 143 18.04 5.18 17.34
C THR A 143 17.13 4.46 16.34
N THR A 144 16.27 3.56 16.82
CA THR A 144 15.29 2.87 15.98
C THR A 144 14.22 3.84 15.45
N LEU A 145 13.75 4.78 16.27
CA LEU A 145 12.83 5.83 15.82
C LEU A 145 13.48 6.76 14.78
N ASP A 146 14.75 7.09 14.94
CA ASP A 146 15.50 7.89 13.98
C ASP A 146 15.66 7.12 12.64
N ASP A 147 15.92 5.82 12.69
CA ASP A 147 15.96 4.97 11.50
C ASP A 147 14.60 4.91 10.79
N LEU A 148 13.50 4.84 11.55
CA LEU A 148 12.14 4.88 10.99
C LEU A 148 11.86 6.22 10.31
N ARG A 149 12.17 7.35 10.95
CA ARG A 149 12.02 8.69 10.38
C ARG A 149 12.81 8.87 9.08
N ALA A 150 14.01 8.31 9.05
CA ALA A 150 14.90 8.35 7.89
C ALA A 150 14.57 7.31 6.81
N GLY A 151 13.52 6.49 6.99
CA GLY A 151 13.10 5.47 6.03
C GLY A 151 14.06 4.27 5.92
N ARG A 152 14.97 4.08 6.85
CA ARG A 152 15.98 3.01 6.82
C ARG A 152 15.48 1.64 7.32
N VAL A 153 14.23 1.56 7.77
CA VAL A 153 13.64 0.30 8.24
C VAL A 153 12.83 -0.35 7.14
N THR A 154 13.18 -1.58 6.78
CA THR A 154 12.37 -2.43 5.89
C THR A 154 11.68 -3.52 6.71
N GLY A 155 10.35 -3.65 6.62
CA GLY A 155 9.58 -4.57 7.44
C GLY A 155 9.19 -3.99 8.79
N ARG A 156 9.53 -4.67 9.89
CA ARG A 156 9.23 -4.25 11.27
C ARG A 156 10.44 -4.45 12.17
N VAL A 157 10.66 -3.50 13.05
CA VAL A 157 11.55 -3.67 14.20
C VAL A 157 10.71 -3.99 15.43
N VAL A 158 11.11 -5.01 16.15
CA VAL A 158 10.54 -5.39 17.46
C VAL A 158 11.58 -5.09 18.52
N LEU A 159 11.22 -4.24 19.47
CA LEU A 159 12.06 -3.96 20.63
C LEU A 159 11.83 -5.05 21.67
N THR A 160 12.91 -5.65 22.17
CA THR A 160 12.87 -6.67 23.21
C THR A 160 13.51 -6.12 24.49
N PRO A 161 13.07 -6.54 25.68
CA PRO A 161 13.79 -6.24 26.92
C PRO A 161 15.27 -6.61 26.79
N ASP A 162 16.13 -5.81 27.44
CA ASP A 162 17.59 -6.04 27.45
C ASP A 162 17.94 -7.26 28.31
#